data_4b99b9299cf537d8e06148f4774d5c8b
#
_entry.id   4b99b9299cf537d8e06148f4774d5c8b
#
_cell.length_a   1.000
_cell.length_b   1.000
_cell.length_c   1.000
_cell.angle_alpha   90.00
_cell.angle_beta   90.00
_cell.angle_gamma   90.00
#
_symmetry.space_group_name_H-M   'P 1'
#
loop_
_entity.id
_entity.type
_entity.pdbx_description
1 polymer ?
#
loop_
_entity_poly.entity_id
_entity_poly.type
_entity_poly.pdbx_seq_one_letter_code
_entity_poly.pdbx_strand_id
1 'polypeptide(L)'
;MTDPDCRLCRKAAGREAKLCYMGHATMENRHGLAVAGMVTLATGTAERRASETMLKAKVKKLGRRITVGEDKAYDTADHVTNLRAINVTPHVAQNDSITSAGKRRRSAIDGRTTRHQGYSISQSCRAMTECIFGWGKQHGTMRKTKHRGIAAVAVNFLLNLIAYNLIRIPKLVAA
;
A
#
# COMPACT_ATOMS: atom_id res chain seq x y z
N MET A 1 8.05 -16.02 25.62
CA MET A 1 7.13 -16.63 24.61
C MET A 1 7.16 -15.75 23.36
N THR A 2 7.56 -16.30 22.23
CA THR A 2 7.65 -15.58 20.94
C THR A 2 6.25 -15.43 20.35
N ASP A 3 5.98 -14.32 19.66
CA ASP A 3 4.71 -14.09 18.99
C ASP A 3 4.59 -15.02 17.76
N PRO A 4 3.59 -15.92 17.70
CA PRO A 4 3.46 -16.92 16.64
C PRO A 4 3.14 -16.31 15.27
N ASP A 5 2.58 -15.11 15.21
CA ASP A 5 2.18 -14.44 13.99
C ASP A 5 3.28 -13.55 13.41
N CYS A 6 4.33 -13.28 14.19
CA CYS A 6 5.43 -12.45 13.74
C CYS A 6 6.35 -13.22 12.78
N ARG A 7 6.76 -12.59 11.69
CA ARG A 7 7.64 -13.21 10.68
C ARG A 7 8.90 -12.39 10.49
N LEU A 8 10.01 -13.11 10.23
CA LEU A 8 11.26 -12.45 9.86
C LEU A 8 11.13 -11.81 8.48
N CYS A 9 11.35 -10.52 8.43
CA CYS A 9 11.32 -9.78 7.17
C CYS A 9 12.57 -8.90 7.04
N ARG A 10 13.13 -8.89 5.84
CA ARG A 10 14.24 -8.04 5.45
C ARG A 10 13.76 -7.00 4.45
N LYS A 11 13.87 -5.73 4.78
CA LYS A 11 13.38 -4.64 3.93
C LYS A 11 14.18 -4.49 2.62
N ALA A 12 15.47 -4.80 2.64
CA ALA A 12 16.35 -4.72 1.47
C ALA A 12 17.57 -5.64 1.68
N ALA A 13 18.25 -5.99 0.59
CA ALA A 13 19.53 -6.69 0.66
C ALA A 13 20.53 -5.91 1.53
N GLY A 14 21.29 -6.60 2.36
CA GLY A 14 22.26 -6.00 3.28
C GLY A 14 21.66 -5.38 4.56
N ARG A 15 20.32 -5.32 4.70
CA ARG A 15 19.67 -4.87 5.95
C ARG A 15 19.42 -6.04 6.90
N GLU A 16 19.39 -5.72 8.19
CA GLU A 16 19.00 -6.66 9.24
C GLU A 16 17.59 -7.19 9.02
N ALA A 17 17.38 -8.49 9.23
CA ALA A 17 16.06 -9.10 9.26
C ALA A 17 15.43 -8.89 10.64
N LYS A 18 14.19 -8.40 10.67
CA LYS A 18 13.45 -8.13 11.91
C LYS A 18 12.15 -8.90 11.94
N LEU A 19 11.78 -9.37 13.12
CA LEU A 19 10.44 -9.89 13.36
C LEU A 19 9.45 -8.75 13.24
N CYS A 20 8.49 -8.86 12.33
CA CYS A 20 7.52 -7.81 12.06
C CYS A 20 6.20 -8.32 11.49
N TYR A 21 5.25 -7.43 11.49
CA TYR A 21 4.02 -7.49 10.70
C TYR A 21 4.12 -6.51 9.55
N MET A 22 3.32 -6.69 8.51
CA MET A 22 3.20 -5.73 7.41
C MET A 22 1.89 -4.97 7.53
N GLY A 23 1.98 -3.67 7.75
CA GLY A 23 0.84 -2.75 7.70
C GLY A 23 0.64 -2.21 6.29
N HIS A 24 -0.58 -2.26 5.80
CA HIS A 24 -0.98 -1.78 4.48
C HIS A 24 -2.05 -0.71 4.62
N ALA A 25 -1.93 0.39 3.89
CA ALA A 25 -2.89 1.46 3.88
C ALA A 25 -3.21 1.90 2.45
N THR A 26 -4.47 2.20 2.20
CA THR A 26 -4.90 2.93 1.01
C THR A 26 -5.23 4.36 1.40
N MET A 27 -4.77 5.31 0.57
CA MET A 27 -5.01 6.74 0.73
C MET A 27 -5.82 7.23 -0.48
N GLU A 28 -6.80 8.10 -0.25
CA GLU A 28 -7.36 8.86 -1.34
C GLU A 28 -6.42 10.02 -1.71
N ASN A 29 -6.36 10.36 -3.01
CA ASN A 29 -5.30 11.22 -3.53
C ASN A 29 -5.63 12.72 -3.56
N ARG A 30 -6.84 13.15 -3.17
CA ARG A 30 -7.21 14.57 -3.14
C ARG A 30 -6.73 15.25 -1.86
N HIS A 31 -7.06 14.64 -0.74
CA HIS A 31 -6.84 15.22 0.59
C HIS A 31 -5.80 14.45 1.39
N GLY A 32 -5.38 13.29 0.88
CA GLY A 32 -4.39 12.43 1.55
C GLY A 32 -4.93 11.77 2.82
N LEU A 33 -6.21 11.40 2.83
CA LEU A 33 -6.82 10.69 3.96
C LEU A 33 -6.68 9.18 3.79
N ALA A 34 -6.40 8.47 4.88
CA ALA A 34 -6.43 7.02 4.91
C ALA A 34 -7.87 6.52 4.78
N VAL A 35 -8.14 5.66 3.79
CA VAL A 35 -9.50 5.17 3.50
C VAL A 35 -9.68 3.68 3.75
N ALA A 36 -8.60 2.94 3.85
CA ALA A 36 -8.58 1.55 4.29
C ALA A 36 -7.21 1.20 4.85
N GLY A 37 -7.18 0.20 5.71
CA GLY A 37 -5.94 -0.36 6.24
C GLY A 37 -6.13 -1.80 6.68
N MET A 38 -5.05 -2.57 6.62
CA MET A 38 -5.02 -3.92 7.14
C MET A 38 -3.60 -4.31 7.55
N VAL A 39 -3.48 -5.34 8.35
CA VAL A 39 -2.20 -5.93 8.74
C VAL A 39 -2.15 -7.36 8.24
N THR A 40 -1.00 -7.78 7.74
CA THR A 40 -0.75 -9.16 7.30
C THR A 40 0.53 -9.70 7.91
N LEU A 41 0.72 -11.01 7.81
CA LEU A 41 2.02 -11.63 8.03
C LEU A 41 3.00 -11.12 6.96
N ALA A 42 4.26 -10.96 7.34
CA ALA A 42 5.30 -10.52 6.41
C ALA A 42 5.68 -11.66 5.44
N THR A 43 5.15 -11.59 4.21
CA THR A 43 5.45 -12.51 3.11
C THR A 43 5.75 -11.71 1.85
N GLY A 44 6.47 -12.31 0.89
CA GLY A 44 6.85 -11.61 -0.36
C GLY A 44 5.69 -11.21 -1.29
N THR A 45 4.48 -11.73 -1.05
CA THR A 45 3.27 -11.40 -1.83
C THR A 45 2.23 -10.60 -1.05
N ALA A 46 2.49 -10.34 0.24
CA ALA A 46 1.52 -9.75 1.16
C ALA A 46 1.01 -8.38 0.69
N GLU A 47 1.89 -7.52 0.19
CA GLU A 47 1.54 -6.17 -0.26
C GLU A 47 0.52 -6.20 -1.41
N ARG A 48 0.75 -7.00 -2.45
CA ARG A 48 -0.16 -7.12 -3.60
C ARG A 48 -1.51 -7.70 -3.20
N ARG A 49 -1.51 -8.78 -2.40
CA ARG A 49 -2.76 -9.40 -1.91
C ARG A 49 -3.56 -8.47 -1.01
N ALA A 50 -2.89 -7.70 -0.15
CA ALA A 50 -3.53 -6.70 0.70
C ALA A 50 -4.16 -5.58 -0.14
N SER A 51 -3.45 -5.07 -1.15
CA SER A 51 -3.98 -4.09 -2.09
C SER A 51 -5.25 -4.61 -2.78
N GLU A 52 -5.19 -5.79 -3.41
CA GLU A 52 -6.33 -6.41 -4.07
C GLU A 52 -7.54 -6.57 -3.14
N THR A 53 -7.31 -7.00 -1.90
CA THR A 53 -8.37 -7.19 -0.90
C THR A 53 -9.04 -5.87 -0.53
N MET A 54 -8.26 -4.83 -0.21
CA MET A 54 -8.78 -3.52 0.17
C MET A 54 -9.52 -2.85 -1.00
N LEU A 55 -8.97 -2.93 -2.21
CA LEU A 55 -9.56 -2.32 -3.40
C LEU A 55 -10.85 -3.04 -3.82
N LYS A 56 -10.91 -4.37 -3.74
CA LYS A 56 -12.13 -5.15 -3.99
C LYS A 56 -13.28 -4.72 -3.06
N ALA A 57 -12.98 -4.58 -1.77
CA ALA A 57 -13.95 -4.09 -0.79
C ALA A 57 -14.40 -2.64 -1.10
N LYS A 58 -13.47 -1.79 -1.53
CA LYS A 58 -13.76 -0.40 -1.90
C LYS A 58 -14.64 -0.30 -3.15
N VAL A 59 -14.33 -1.05 -4.20
CA VAL A 59 -15.16 -1.12 -5.43
C VAL A 59 -16.57 -1.59 -5.11
N LYS A 60 -16.70 -2.66 -4.31
CA LYS A 60 -17.99 -3.17 -3.87
C LYS A 60 -18.81 -2.11 -3.13
N LYS A 61 -18.17 -1.34 -2.23
CA LYS A 61 -18.83 -0.26 -1.47
C LYS A 61 -19.26 0.90 -2.35
N LEU A 62 -18.44 1.27 -3.36
CA LEU A 62 -18.69 2.43 -4.22
C LEU A 62 -19.59 2.12 -5.43
N GLY A 63 -19.74 0.84 -5.80
CA GLY A 63 -20.51 0.42 -6.98
C GLY A 63 -19.97 0.90 -8.33
N ARG A 64 -18.73 1.41 -8.39
CA ARG A 64 -18.13 1.97 -9.60
C ARG A 64 -16.65 1.66 -9.73
N ARG A 65 -16.13 1.81 -10.96
CA ARG A 65 -14.70 1.70 -11.24
C ARG A 65 -13.91 2.76 -10.47
N ILE A 66 -12.77 2.35 -9.94
CA ILE A 66 -11.80 3.24 -9.30
C ILE A 66 -10.42 3.08 -9.94
N THR A 67 -9.54 4.03 -9.67
CA THR A 67 -8.14 4.00 -10.09
C THR A 67 -7.24 3.86 -8.88
N VAL A 68 -6.16 3.09 -8.98
CA VAL A 68 -5.14 2.96 -7.94
C VAL A 68 -3.76 3.35 -8.49
N GLY A 69 -3.03 4.19 -7.76
CA GLY A 69 -1.62 4.49 -7.99
C GLY A 69 -0.74 3.61 -7.11
N GLU A 70 0.15 2.81 -7.70
CA GLU A 70 1.05 1.91 -6.99
C GLU A 70 2.47 1.99 -7.54
N ASP A 71 3.43 1.52 -6.75
CA ASP A 71 4.83 1.58 -7.12
C ASP A 71 5.23 0.40 -8.05
N LYS A 72 6.47 0.45 -8.57
CA LYS A 72 7.00 -0.55 -9.52
C LYS A 72 7.09 -1.98 -8.96
N ALA A 73 7.05 -2.18 -7.64
CA ALA A 73 7.04 -3.51 -7.03
C ALA A 73 5.71 -4.25 -7.26
N TYR A 74 4.66 -3.50 -7.57
CA TYR A 74 3.34 -4.02 -7.92
C TYR A 74 3.19 -4.35 -9.42
N ASP A 75 4.16 -4.01 -10.26
CA ASP A 75 4.12 -4.25 -11.70
C ASP A 75 4.42 -5.73 -12.01
N THR A 76 3.40 -6.55 -11.82
CA THR A 76 3.38 -7.97 -12.21
C THR A 76 2.13 -8.25 -13.04
N ALA A 77 2.23 -9.16 -14.00
CA ALA A 77 1.12 -9.51 -14.89
C ALA A 77 -0.12 -9.95 -14.10
N ASP A 78 0.08 -10.81 -13.10
CA ASP A 78 -1.00 -11.33 -12.26
C ASP A 78 -1.71 -10.21 -11.50
N HIS A 79 -0.95 -9.34 -10.81
CA HIS A 79 -1.53 -8.24 -10.03
C HIS A 79 -2.32 -7.27 -10.91
N VAL A 80 -1.75 -6.85 -12.04
CA VAL A 80 -2.43 -5.96 -13.00
C VAL A 80 -3.71 -6.59 -13.55
N THR A 81 -3.68 -7.90 -13.84
CA THR A 81 -4.84 -8.65 -14.30
C THR A 81 -5.92 -8.74 -13.21
N ASN A 82 -5.52 -9.05 -11.98
CA ASN A 82 -6.44 -9.13 -10.83
C ASN A 82 -7.11 -7.79 -10.55
N LEU A 83 -6.37 -6.67 -10.61
CA LEU A 83 -6.94 -5.33 -10.43
C LEU A 83 -8.01 -5.04 -11.50
N ARG A 84 -7.71 -5.32 -12.77
CA ARG A 84 -8.68 -5.14 -13.87
C ARG A 84 -9.92 -6.01 -13.69
N ALA A 85 -9.77 -7.25 -13.23
CA ALA A 85 -10.87 -8.18 -12.97
C ALA A 85 -11.82 -7.70 -11.86
N ILE A 86 -11.31 -6.96 -10.88
CA ILE A 86 -12.12 -6.36 -9.80
C ILE A 86 -12.57 -4.93 -10.11
N ASN A 87 -12.56 -4.53 -11.37
CA ASN A 87 -12.98 -3.19 -11.84
C ASN A 87 -12.13 -2.03 -11.29
N VAL A 88 -10.82 -2.25 -11.17
CA VAL A 88 -9.82 -1.24 -10.79
C VAL A 88 -8.93 -0.92 -11.99
N THR A 89 -8.73 0.37 -12.29
CA THR A 89 -7.76 0.82 -13.30
C THR A 89 -6.37 0.92 -12.65
N PRO A 90 -5.40 0.08 -13.06
CA PRO A 90 -4.07 0.07 -12.44
C PRO A 90 -3.19 1.16 -13.01
N HIS A 91 -2.89 2.20 -12.23
CA HIS A 91 -1.84 3.17 -12.49
C HIS A 91 -0.57 2.76 -11.73
N VAL A 92 -0.06 1.57 -12.02
CA VAL A 92 1.18 1.04 -11.43
C VAL A 92 2.38 1.62 -12.16
N ALA A 93 3.43 2.01 -11.42
CA ALA A 93 4.66 2.49 -12.03
C ALA A 93 5.34 1.35 -12.82
N GLN A 94 5.74 1.61 -14.05
CA GLN A 94 6.36 0.61 -14.92
C GLN A 94 7.68 0.10 -14.33
N ASN A 95 7.87 -1.22 -14.37
CA ASN A 95 9.10 -1.88 -13.97
C ASN A 95 9.82 -2.45 -15.20
N ASP A 96 10.68 -1.66 -15.77
CA ASP A 96 11.54 -2.01 -16.91
C ASP A 96 13.01 -2.23 -16.50
N SER A 97 13.25 -2.46 -15.21
CA SER A 97 14.59 -2.71 -14.67
C SER A 97 15.25 -3.94 -15.28
N ILE A 98 16.58 -3.91 -15.37
CA ILE A 98 17.38 -5.06 -15.78
C ILE A 98 17.58 -5.96 -14.56
N THR A 99 17.33 -7.26 -14.71
CA THR A 99 17.58 -8.26 -13.66
C THR A 99 19.08 -8.49 -13.50
N SER A 100 19.50 -9.09 -12.37
CA SER A 100 20.90 -9.51 -12.13
C SER A 100 21.45 -10.45 -13.22
N ALA A 101 20.56 -11.16 -13.92
CA ALA A 101 20.91 -12.03 -15.07
C ALA A 101 20.93 -11.27 -16.41
N GLY A 102 20.92 -9.93 -16.41
CA GLY A 102 20.98 -9.11 -17.65
C GLY A 102 19.66 -9.04 -18.44
N LYS A 103 18.59 -9.71 -18.01
CA LYS A 103 17.30 -9.71 -18.72
C LYS A 103 16.48 -8.48 -18.34
N ARG A 104 16.02 -7.71 -19.34
CA ARG A 104 15.09 -6.60 -19.13
C ARG A 104 13.70 -7.13 -18.73
N ARG A 105 13.13 -6.61 -17.66
CA ARG A 105 11.74 -6.87 -17.27
C ARG A 105 10.80 -6.20 -18.26
N ARG A 106 9.67 -6.86 -18.53
CA ARG A 106 8.60 -6.28 -19.33
C ARG A 106 7.46 -5.87 -18.39
N SER A 107 7.17 -4.57 -18.36
CA SER A 107 6.05 -4.04 -17.61
C SER A 107 4.72 -4.64 -18.11
N ALA A 108 3.79 -4.91 -17.17
CA ALA A 108 2.41 -5.26 -17.48
C ALA A 108 1.55 -4.01 -17.77
N ILE A 109 2.10 -2.82 -17.55
CA ILE A 109 1.47 -1.53 -17.86
C ILE A 109 1.98 -1.03 -19.21
N ASP A 110 1.07 -0.83 -20.14
CA ASP A 110 1.35 -0.41 -21.52
C ASP A 110 0.93 1.05 -21.79
N GLY A 111 1.22 1.51 -23.02
CA GLY A 111 0.90 2.87 -23.48
C GLY A 111 -0.60 3.21 -23.42
N ARG A 112 -1.50 2.22 -23.40
CA ARG A 112 -2.94 2.46 -23.22
C ARG A 112 -3.24 3.06 -21.86
N THR A 113 -2.42 2.74 -20.85
CA THR A 113 -2.55 3.31 -19.49
C THR A 113 -1.71 4.57 -19.34
N THR A 114 -0.43 4.54 -19.75
CA THR A 114 0.54 5.62 -19.48
C THR A 114 0.27 6.92 -20.24
N ARG A 115 -0.39 6.86 -21.42
CA ARG A 115 -0.75 8.05 -22.22
C ARG A 115 -1.78 8.96 -21.57
N HIS A 116 -2.51 8.48 -20.56
CA HIS A 116 -3.55 9.28 -19.91
C HIS A 116 -2.93 10.18 -18.84
N GLN A 117 -3.32 11.46 -18.83
CA GLN A 117 -2.90 12.44 -17.82
C GLN A 117 -3.16 11.94 -16.40
N GLY A 118 -4.25 11.22 -16.16
CA GLY A 118 -4.56 10.61 -14.87
C GLY A 118 -3.49 9.65 -14.36
N TYR A 119 -2.71 9.03 -15.25
CA TYR A 119 -1.59 8.17 -14.86
C TYR A 119 -0.48 9.00 -14.20
N SER A 120 -0.03 10.09 -14.83
CA SER A 120 1.02 10.95 -14.29
C SER A 120 0.60 11.59 -12.96
N ILE A 121 -0.65 12.05 -12.84
CA ILE A 121 -1.22 12.57 -11.59
C ILE A 121 -1.19 11.49 -10.50
N SER A 122 -1.62 10.26 -10.80
CA SER A 122 -1.60 9.17 -9.83
C SER A 122 -0.18 8.86 -9.35
N GLN A 123 0.82 8.92 -10.25
CA GLN A 123 2.22 8.67 -9.87
C GLN A 123 2.77 9.80 -8.99
N SER A 124 2.42 11.05 -9.24
CA SER A 124 2.82 12.19 -8.41
C SER A 124 2.19 12.13 -7.02
N CYS A 125 0.90 11.80 -6.93
CA CYS A 125 0.18 11.71 -5.66
C CYS A 125 0.59 10.49 -4.81
N ARG A 126 1.16 9.47 -5.41
CA ARG A 126 1.54 8.22 -4.73
C ARG A 126 2.45 8.44 -3.52
N ALA A 127 3.40 9.36 -3.62
CA ALA A 127 4.33 9.66 -2.55
C ALA A 127 3.64 10.13 -1.24
N MET A 128 2.41 10.68 -1.33
CA MET A 128 1.66 11.09 -0.15
C MET A 128 1.32 9.92 0.79
N THR A 129 1.25 8.69 0.28
CA THR A 129 1.00 7.51 1.13
C THR A 129 2.11 7.31 2.17
N GLU A 130 3.33 7.74 1.87
CA GLU A 130 4.45 7.67 2.82
C GLU A 130 4.22 8.56 4.05
N CYS A 131 3.44 9.64 3.91
CA CYS A 131 3.12 10.55 5.02
C CYS A 131 2.36 9.83 6.14
N ILE A 132 1.46 8.89 5.82
CA ILE A 132 0.73 8.09 6.83
C ILE A 132 1.74 7.29 7.67
N PHE A 133 2.64 6.57 7.00
CA PHE A 133 3.62 5.73 7.68
C PHE A 133 4.69 6.56 8.41
N GLY A 134 5.09 7.68 7.83
CA GLY A 134 6.00 8.64 8.47
C GLY A 134 5.41 9.17 9.77
N TRP A 135 4.18 9.67 9.72
CA TRP A 135 3.47 10.17 10.89
C TRP A 135 3.25 9.07 11.93
N GLY A 136 2.76 7.89 11.51
CA GLY A 136 2.49 6.77 12.40
C GLY A 136 3.74 6.20 13.10
N LYS A 137 4.92 6.37 12.49
CA LYS A 137 6.21 5.99 13.10
C LYS A 137 6.76 7.05 14.05
N GLN A 138 6.50 8.33 13.80
CA GLN A 138 6.99 9.44 14.63
C GLN A 138 6.07 9.75 15.81
N HIS A 139 4.77 9.83 15.56
CA HIS A 139 3.78 10.30 16.52
C HIS A 139 2.84 9.18 17.00
N GLY A 140 2.76 8.08 16.24
CA GLY A 140 1.97 6.90 16.59
C GLY A 140 2.81 5.74 17.11
N THR A 141 2.24 4.54 17.01
CA THR A 141 2.83 3.29 17.52
C THR A 141 3.32 2.35 16.41
N MET A 142 3.37 2.80 15.15
CA MET A 142 3.72 1.94 14.02
C MET A 142 5.21 1.53 13.97
N ARG A 143 6.08 2.20 14.73
CA ARG A 143 7.52 1.90 14.75
C ARG A 143 7.81 0.60 15.47
N LYS A 144 7.12 0.36 16.60
CA LYS A 144 7.27 -0.83 17.44
C LYS A 144 5.94 -1.11 18.11
N THR A 145 5.32 -2.21 17.75
CA THR A 145 4.09 -2.64 18.42
C THR A 145 4.37 -3.18 19.82
N LYS A 146 3.46 -2.90 20.76
CA LYS A 146 3.42 -3.51 22.10
C LYS A 146 2.47 -4.70 22.16
N HIS A 147 1.73 -4.95 21.07
CA HIS A 147 0.72 -6.00 20.97
C HIS A 147 1.31 -7.26 20.35
N ARG A 148 0.73 -8.40 20.68
CA ARG A 148 1.02 -9.72 20.10
C ARG A 148 -0.22 -10.23 19.40
N GLY A 149 0.01 -11.03 18.36
CA GLY A 149 -1.04 -11.58 17.51
C GLY A 149 -1.59 -10.55 16.50
N ILE A 150 -1.88 -11.05 15.31
CA ILE A 150 -2.26 -10.22 14.16
C ILE A 150 -3.52 -9.38 14.42
N ALA A 151 -4.49 -9.89 15.18
CA ALA A 151 -5.74 -9.19 15.47
C ALA A 151 -5.50 -7.93 16.31
N ALA A 152 -4.75 -8.03 17.42
CA ALA A 152 -4.44 -6.90 18.27
C ALA A 152 -3.55 -5.86 17.57
N VAL A 153 -2.58 -6.32 16.77
CA VAL A 153 -1.74 -5.44 15.95
C VAL A 153 -2.55 -4.73 14.89
N ALA A 154 -3.53 -5.41 14.25
CA ALA A 154 -4.42 -4.80 13.26
C ALA A 154 -5.29 -3.70 13.86
N VAL A 155 -5.88 -3.92 15.04
CA VAL A 155 -6.65 -2.88 15.77
C VAL A 155 -5.77 -1.67 16.04
N ASN A 156 -4.58 -1.89 16.60
CA ASN A 156 -3.64 -0.80 16.89
C ASN A 156 -3.23 -0.03 15.61
N PHE A 157 -2.99 -0.74 14.51
CA PHE A 157 -2.68 -0.12 13.22
C PHE A 157 -3.84 0.75 12.71
N LEU A 158 -5.07 0.26 12.77
CA LEU A 158 -6.26 1.02 12.37
C LEU A 158 -6.48 2.25 13.24
N LEU A 159 -6.25 2.18 14.55
CA LEU A 159 -6.29 3.35 15.44
C LEU A 159 -5.27 4.42 15.03
N ASN A 160 -4.06 4.03 14.59
CA ASN A 160 -3.10 5.00 14.04
C ASN A 160 -3.61 5.68 12.76
N LEU A 161 -4.29 4.96 11.86
CA LEU A 161 -4.89 5.55 10.65
C LEU A 161 -6.02 6.52 10.99
N ILE A 162 -6.85 6.17 11.97
CA ILE A 162 -7.92 7.04 12.48
C ILE A 162 -7.32 8.30 13.09
N ALA A 163 -6.32 8.19 13.96
CA ALA A 163 -5.65 9.33 14.57
C ALA A 163 -5.00 10.25 13.52
N TYR A 164 -4.36 9.68 12.50
CA TYR A 164 -3.82 10.44 11.38
C TYR A 164 -4.92 11.26 10.67
N ASN A 165 -6.07 10.66 10.39
CA ASN A 165 -7.20 11.34 9.76
C ASN A 165 -7.78 12.44 10.65
N LEU A 166 -7.94 12.19 11.97
CA LEU A 166 -8.47 13.15 12.92
C LEU A 166 -7.59 14.42 13.02
N ILE A 167 -6.29 14.29 12.85
CA ILE A 167 -5.36 15.45 12.83
C ILE A 167 -5.41 16.17 11.48
N ARG A 168 -5.62 15.43 10.38
CA ARG A 168 -5.60 15.98 9.04
C ARG A 168 -6.90 16.69 8.64
N ILE A 169 -8.05 16.13 9.01
CA ILE A 169 -9.38 16.66 8.65
C ILE A 169 -9.56 18.12 9.08
N PRO A 170 -9.29 18.53 10.33
CA PRO A 170 -9.44 19.93 10.73
C PRO A 170 -8.60 20.91 9.89
N LYS A 171 -7.38 20.49 9.49
CA LYS A 171 -6.51 21.31 8.63
C LYS A 171 -7.06 21.49 7.22
N LEU A 172 -7.81 20.49 6.71
CA LEU A 172 -8.45 20.56 5.39
C LEU A 172 -9.73 21.38 5.41
N VAL A 173 -10.42 21.44 6.55
CA VAL A 173 -11.65 22.26 6.71
C VAL A 173 -11.32 23.72 6.95
N ALA A 174 -10.15 24.00 7.53
CA ALA A 174 -9.67 25.36 7.81
C ALA A 174 -8.94 26.04 6.61
N ALA A 175 -8.67 25.30 5.54
CA ALA A 175 -7.99 25.79 4.33
C ALA A 175 -8.98 26.19 3.24
#